data_138c2412ef168713769385b9426806cd
#
_entry.id   138c2412ef168713769385b9426806cd
#
_cell.length_a   1.000
_cell.length_b   1.000
_cell.length_c   1.000
_cell.angle_alpha   90.00
_cell.angle_beta   90.00
_cell.angle_gamma   90.00
#
_symmetry.space_group_name_H-M   'P 1'
#
loop_
_entity.id
_entity.type
_entity.pdbx_description
1 polymer ?
#
loop_
_entity_poly.entity_id
_entity_poly.type
_entity_poly.pdbx_seq_one_letter_code
_entity_poly.pdbx_strand_id
1 'polypeptide(L)'
;WSMLKSNLSSIFVCFSDSKKKVDHIFTKYVSPTKPLMDFMDEEKVRHILWKLEDPDQIHNIQAILEDQPLFIADGHHRYEVAQEYQRLRSRGKPKGGPEAPYDYVMTYFTNMDSKDLQIFPIHRIINKLPKSLDFLEEFFRVDKIKKKEDLAVLLAKSGKTECSIGVYSRDGMHLLRLKNRMLINQHIHEGSEDYRQLDATVLKYFILDRVGVSSDQIIYSKDVNEAMSMVDNSQAQISFVLNPVKVQQIKAIALNGERMPPKTTYFYPKVLSGLTVYKID
;
A
#
# COMPACT_ATOMS: atom_id res chain seq x y z
N TRP A 1 20.86 8.45 -7.47
CA TRP A 1 21.18 9.65 -6.68
C TRP A 1 22.56 10.19 -7.00
N SER A 2 23.63 9.38 -6.94
CA SER A 2 24.98 9.87 -7.21
C SER A 2 25.18 10.44 -8.62
N MET A 3 24.46 9.98 -9.61
CA MET A 3 24.52 10.47 -11.00
C MET A 3 23.56 11.62 -11.27
N LEU A 4 22.28 11.46 -10.88
CA LEU A 4 21.23 12.45 -11.18
C LEU A 4 21.22 13.63 -10.21
N LYS A 5 21.74 13.42 -8.98
CA LYS A 5 21.76 14.41 -7.90
C LYS A 5 20.39 15.09 -7.67
N SER A 6 19.34 14.31 -7.85
CA SER A 6 17.96 14.79 -7.78
C SER A 6 16.99 13.68 -7.39
N ASN A 7 15.94 14.04 -6.65
CA ASN A 7 14.77 13.20 -6.45
C ASN A 7 13.74 13.53 -7.53
N LEU A 8 13.47 12.59 -8.42
CA LEU A 8 12.48 12.72 -9.49
C LEU A 8 11.09 12.21 -9.08
N SER A 9 11.01 11.46 -7.98
CA SER A 9 9.78 10.86 -7.47
C SER A 9 9.77 10.94 -5.95
N SER A 10 8.70 11.47 -5.40
CA SER A 10 8.51 11.60 -3.95
C SER A 10 8.39 10.24 -3.26
N ILE A 11 8.85 10.15 -2.01
CA ILE A 11 8.42 9.11 -1.09
C ILE A 11 6.96 9.40 -0.74
N PHE A 12 6.12 8.38 -0.69
CA PHE A 12 4.73 8.51 -0.28
C PHE A 12 4.59 8.18 1.20
N VAL A 13 4.20 9.17 2.00
CA VAL A 13 4.11 9.07 3.45
C VAL A 13 2.69 9.41 3.90
N CYS A 14 2.17 8.60 4.81
CA CYS A 14 0.89 8.86 5.47
C CYS A 14 1.12 9.37 6.89
N PHE A 15 0.27 10.31 7.31
CA PHE A 15 0.16 10.78 8.70
C PHE A 15 -1.30 10.72 9.15
N SER A 16 -1.55 10.84 10.46
CA SER A 16 -2.91 10.82 11.01
C SER A 16 -3.33 12.22 11.43
N ASP A 17 -4.35 12.78 10.81
CA ASP A 17 -4.97 14.06 11.19
C ASP A 17 -6.50 13.96 11.13
N SER A 18 -7.08 13.32 12.16
CA SER A 18 -8.53 13.15 12.28
C SER A 18 -9.29 14.48 12.41
N LYS A 19 -8.60 15.52 12.88
CA LYS A 19 -9.15 16.89 13.00
C LYS A 19 -9.01 17.72 11.74
N LYS A 20 -8.37 17.18 10.68
CA LYS A 20 -8.17 17.83 9.37
C LYS A 20 -7.52 19.22 9.46
N LYS A 21 -6.56 19.39 10.37
CA LYS A 21 -5.87 20.69 10.57
C LYS A 21 -5.07 21.09 9.33
N VAL A 22 -4.35 20.14 8.71
CA VAL A 22 -3.58 20.40 7.50
C VAL A 22 -4.52 20.72 6.34
N ASP A 23 -5.61 19.93 6.15
CA ASP A 23 -6.62 20.18 5.12
C ASP A 23 -7.25 21.58 5.28
N HIS A 24 -7.46 22.03 6.52
CA HIS A 24 -7.98 23.36 6.80
C HIS A 24 -7.02 24.48 6.35
N ILE A 25 -5.71 24.31 6.60
CA ILE A 25 -4.69 25.26 6.12
C ILE A 25 -4.71 25.33 4.59
N PHE A 26 -4.74 24.17 3.92
CA PHE A 26 -4.83 24.11 2.45
C PHE A 26 -6.09 24.81 1.92
N THR A 27 -7.25 24.50 2.48
CA THR A 27 -8.52 25.08 2.03
C THR A 27 -8.57 26.59 2.23
N LYS A 28 -8.01 27.09 3.34
CA LYS A 28 -8.10 28.50 3.69
C LYS A 28 -7.06 29.36 3.00
N TYR A 29 -5.83 28.88 2.88
CA TYR A 29 -4.68 29.71 2.48
C TYR A 29 -4.07 29.32 1.13
N VAL A 30 -4.28 28.09 0.65
CA VAL A 30 -3.62 27.58 -0.56
C VAL A 30 -4.59 27.48 -1.72
N SER A 31 -5.69 26.74 -1.58
CA SER A 31 -6.61 26.49 -2.70
C SER A 31 -7.31 27.73 -3.28
N PRO A 32 -7.49 28.85 -2.57
CA PRO A 32 -8.00 30.09 -3.18
C PRO A 32 -6.98 30.80 -4.06
N THR A 33 -5.70 30.45 -3.99
CA THR A 33 -4.65 31.06 -4.81
C THR A 33 -4.62 30.46 -6.22
N LYS A 34 -3.95 31.16 -7.14
CA LYS A 34 -3.76 30.65 -8.51
C LYS A 34 -2.84 29.42 -8.48
N PRO A 35 -3.25 28.29 -9.05
CA PRO A 35 -2.39 27.12 -9.13
C PRO A 35 -1.20 27.36 -10.07
N LEU A 36 -0.07 26.70 -9.80
CA LEU A 36 1.09 26.67 -10.70
C LEU A 36 0.80 25.82 -11.94
N MET A 37 0.06 24.72 -11.74
CA MET A 37 -0.32 23.79 -12.81
C MET A 37 -1.75 23.30 -12.57
N ASP A 38 -2.48 23.07 -13.63
CA ASP A 38 -3.81 22.47 -13.66
C ASP A 38 -3.98 21.76 -15.01
N PHE A 39 -3.98 20.42 -14.99
CA PHE A 39 -4.05 19.61 -16.20
C PHE A 39 -4.71 18.25 -15.94
N MET A 40 -5.15 17.62 -17.02
CA MET A 40 -5.64 16.23 -17.03
C MET A 40 -4.54 15.31 -17.54
N ASP A 41 -4.36 14.14 -16.89
CA ASP A 41 -3.49 13.09 -17.42
C ASP A 41 -4.21 12.16 -18.42
N GLU A 42 -3.49 11.17 -18.94
CA GLU A 42 -4.02 10.19 -19.89
C GLU A 42 -5.12 9.30 -19.30
N GLU A 43 -5.10 9.10 -17.97
CA GLU A 43 -6.14 8.35 -17.22
C GLU A 43 -7.36 9.21 -16.88
N LYS A 44 -7.41 10.48 -17.38
CA LYS A 44 -8.45 11.48 -17.09
C LYS A 44 -8.52 11.89 -15.62
N VAL A 45 -7.42 11.80 -14.90
CA VAL A 45 -7.27 12.34 -13.54
C VAL A 45 -6.80 13.78 -13.64
N ARG A 46 -7.49 14.70 -12.95
CA ARG A 46 -7.09 16.11 -12.89
C ARG A 46 -6.04 16.31 -11.81
N HIS A 47 -4.92 16.91 -12.18
CA HIS A 47 -3.84 17.27 -11.29
C HIS A 47 -3.75 18.79 -11.16
N ILE A 48 -3.76 19.26 -9.92
CA ILE A 48 -3.63 20.68 -9.61
C ILE A 48 -2.49 20.84 -8.62
N LEU A 49 -1.54 21.71 -8.95
CA LEU A 49 -0.39 21.99 -8.12
C LEU A 49 -0.41 23.45 -7.67
N TRP A 50 -0.35 23.67 -6.37
CA TRP A 50 -0.17 24.98 -5.76
C TRP A 50 1.18 25.06 -5.06
N LYS A 51 1.66 26.28 -4.80
CA LYS A 51 2.83 26.58 -4.00
C LYS A 51 2.38 27.27 -2.72
N LEU A 52 2.85 26.78 -1.57
CA LEU A 52 2.71 27.47 -0.30
C LEU A 52 4.03 28.17 0.00
N GLU A 53 4.01 29.50 0.13
CA GLU A 53 5.20 30.33 0.42
C GLU A 53 5.11 31.08 1.76
N ASP A 54 3.92 31.10 2.37
CA ASP A 54 3.68 31.75 3.66
C ASP A 54 4.43 31.00 4.78
N PRO A 55 5.46 31.63 5.40
CA PRO A 55 6.29 30.99 6.42
C PRO A 55 5.48 30.55 7.65
N ASP A 56 4.45 31.32 8.04
CA ASP A 56 3.64 31.01 9.21
C ASP A 56 2.81 29.74 8.96
N GLN A 57 2.27 29.59 7.75
CA GLN A 57 1.50 28.39 7.40
C GLN A 57 2.40 27.17 7.20
N ILE A 58 3.62 27.36 6.69
CA ILE A 58 4.63 26.30 6.60
C ILE A 58 4.99 25.83 8.02
N HIS A 59 5.28 26.76 8.93
CA HIS A 59 5.57 26.44 10.31
C HIS A 59 4.41 25.74 11.02
N ASN A 60 3.17 26.17 10.78
CA ASN A 60 1.97 25.52 11.32
C ASN A 60 1.86 24.06 10.85
N ILE A 61 2.13 23.78 9.58
CA ILE A 61 2.12 22.40 9.05
C ILE A 61 3.25 21.58 9.69
N GLN A 62 4.45 22.16 9.79
CA GLN A 62 5.59 21.49 10.45
C GLN A 62 5.25 21.11 11.89
N ALA A 63 4.70 22.04 12.68
CA ALA A 63 4.30 21.80 14.06
C ALA A 63 3.19 20.73 14.20
N ILE A 64 2.29 20.62 13.22
CA ILE A 64 1.28 19.55 13.20
C ILE A 64 1.92 18.17 12.97
N LEU A 65 2.98 18.10 12.17
CA LEU A 65 3.62 16.85 11.77
C LEU A 65 4.77 16.42 12.68
N GLU A 66 5.36 17.34 13.45
CA GLU A 66 6.58 17.13 14.24
C GLU A 66 6.47 15.93 15.22
N ASP A 67 5.37 15.85 15.96
CA ASP A 67 5.12 14.81 16.96
C ASP A 67 4.29 13.63 16.41
N GLN A 68 4.09 13.58 15.11
CA GLN A 68 3.24 12.54 14.50
C GLN A 68 4.07 11.35 14.01
N PRO A 69 3.60 10.12 14.26
CA PRO A 69 4.15 8.96 13.56
C PRO A 69 3.91 9.10 12.05
N LEU A 70 4.97 8.95 11.28
CA LEU A 70 4.94 8.98 9.83
C LEU A 70 5.08 7.57 9.27
N PHE A 71 4.21 7.19 8.35
CA PHE A 71 4.14 5.84 7.79
C PHE A 71 4.49 5.88 6.30
N ILE A 72 5.60 5.26 5.90
CA ILE A 72 5.96 5.16 4.49
C ILE A 72 4.99 4.19 3.82
N ALA A 73 4.15 4.71 2.94
CA ALA A 73 3.17 3.94 2.16
C ALA A 73 3.76 3.41 0.84
N ASP A 74 4.69 4.15 0.25
CA ASP A 74 5.42 3.75 -0.96
C ASP A 74 6.79 4.45 -1.01
N GLY A 75 7.75 3.82 -1.68
CA GLY A 75 9.08 4.39 -1.84
C GLY A 75 10.08 4.02 -0.76
N HIS A 76 9.91 2.89 -0.05
CA HIS A 76 10.86 2.41 0.97
C HIS A 76 12.30 2.38 0.45
N HIS A 77 12.54 1.82 -0.74
CA HIS A 77 13.87 1.80 -1.34
C HIS A 77 14.42 3.20 -1.66
N ARG A 78 13.56 4.15 -2.06
CA ARG A 78 13.97 5.55 -2.27
C ARG A 78 14.44 6.18 -0.97
N TYR A 79 13.74 5.89 0.14
CA TYR A 79 14.13 6.34 1.46
C TYR A 79 15.46 5.73 1.94
N GLU A 80 15.63 4.42 1.79
CA GLU A 80 16.86 3.70 2.12
C GLU A 80 18.06 4.22 1.33
N VAL A 81 17.88 4.44 0.02
CA VAL A 81 18.90 5.04 -0.85
C VAL A 81 19.23 6.47 -0.42
N ALA A 82 18.22 7.26 0.00
CA ALA A 82 18.44 8.62 0.51
C ALA A 82 19.29 8.61 1.79
N GLN A 83 18.95 7.74 2.75
CA GLN A 83 19.71 7.59 3.99
C GLN A 83 21.17 7.15 3.73
N GLU A 84 21.38 6.18 2.85
CA GLU A 84 22.73 5.72 2.51
C GLU A 84 23.53 6.83 1.79
N TYR A 85 22.89 7.58 0.89
CA TYR A 85 23.52 8.72 0.23
C TYR A 85 23.93 9.80 1.24
N GLN A 86 23.05 10.16 2.16
CA GLN A 86 23.34 11.07 3.27
C GLN A 86 24.54 10.57 4.08
N ARG A 87 24.52 9.31 4.49
CA ARG A 87 25.63 8.68 5.24
C ARG A 87 26.97 8.79 4.52
N LEU A 88 26.98 8.54 3.21
CA LEU A 88 28.18 8.64 2.39
C LEU A 88 28.69 10.09 2.26
N ARG A 89 27.78 11.06 2.09
CA ARG A 89 28.12 12.47 1.92
C ARG A 89 28.52 13.15 3.23
N SER A 90 28.07 12.63 4.36
CA SER A 90 28.38 13.14 5.71
C SER A 90 29.69 12.60 6.27
N ARG A 91 30.34 11.63 5.60
CA ARG A 91 31.62 11.08 6.05
C ARG A 91 32.69 12.17 6.15
N GLY A 92 33.32 12.28 7.32
CA GLY A 92 34.36 13.28 7.59
C GLY A 92 33.85 14.69 7.87
N LYS A 93 32.52 14.92 7.92
CA LYS A 93 31.93 16.19 8.33
C LYS A 93 31.67 16.21 9.84
N PRO A 94 31.83 17.37 10.51
CA PRO A 94 31.50 17.48 11.93
C PRO A 94 29.99 17.27 12.14
N LYS A 95 29.61 16.57 13.21
CA LYS A 95 28.21 16.46 13.63
C LYS A 95 27.68 17.84 14.04
N GLY A 96 26.48 18.20 13.57
CA GLY A 96 25.84 19.48 13.88
C GLY A 96 26.30 20.65 13.00
N GLY A 97 26.93 20.37 11.87
CA GLY A 97 27.17 21.39 10.84
C GLY A 97 25.84 21.83 10.16
N PRO A 98 25.91 22.88 9.31
CA PRO A 98 24.72 23.36 8.61
C PRO A 98 24.13 22.24 7.74
N GLU A 99 22.80 22.16 7.71
CA GLU A 99 22.06 21.21 6.90
C GLU A 99 22.35 21.41 5.41
N ALA A 100 22.48 20.29 4.70
CA ALA A 100 22.75 20.29 3.28
C ALA A 100 21.54 19.69 2.52
N PRO A 101 21.36 19.99 1.22
CA PRO A 101 20.24 19.46 0.45
C PRO A 101 20.10 17.93 0.51
N TYR A 102 21.19 17.18 0.66
CA TYR A 102 21.13 15.73 0.79
C TYR A 102 20.71 15.24 2.18
N ASP A 103 20.49 16.11 3.15
CA ASP A 103 19.91 15.77 4.45
C ASP A 103 18.38 15.66 4.37
N TYR A 104 17.80 16.07 3.25
CA TYR A 104 16.38 16.04 2.99
C TYR A 104 16.01 15.10 1.85
N VAL A 105 14.77 14.63 1.86
CA VAL A 105 14.20 13.81 0.80
C VAL A 105 12.81 14.33 0.42
N MET A 106 12.56 14.40 -0.90
CA MET A 106 11.26 14.83 -1.40
C MET A 106 10.17 13.85 -0.99
N THR A 107 9.17 14.33 -0.26
CA THR A 107 8.11 13.50 0.31
C THR A 107 6.73 14.07 -0.05
N TYR A 108 5.83 13.19 -0.43
CA TYR A 108 4.41 13.47 -0.54
C TYR A 108 3.71 12.98 0.72
N PHE A 109 3.08 13.90 1.45
CA PHE A 109 2.33 13.60 2.65
C PHE A 109 0.84 13.51 2.36
N THR A 110 0.17 12.50 2.89
CA THR A 110 -1.28 12.38 2.81
C THR A 110 -1.87 12.01 4.17
N ASN A 111 -3.04 12.57 4.45
CA ASN A 111 -3.78 12.25 5.67
C ASN A 111 -4.48 10.90 5.50
N MET A 112 -4.07 9.89 6.29
CA MET A 112 -4.65 8.55 6.23
C MET A 112 -6.06 8.46 6.85
N ASP A 113 -6.49 9.49 7.56
CA ASP A 113 -7.87 9.60 8.08
C ASP A 113 -8.80 10.28 7.07
N SER A 114 -8.29 10.73 5.91
CA SER A 114 -9.11 11.27 4.82
C SER A 114 -9.94 10.17 4.18
N LYS A 115 -11.20 10.49 3.87
CA LYS A 115 -12.07 9.59 3.09
C LYS A 115 -11.69 9.50 1.62
N ASP A 116 -10.86 10.43 1.14
CA ASP A 116 -10.43 10.52 -0.24
C ASP A 116 -9.24 9.60 -0.52
N LEU A 117 -8.52 9.16 0.52
CA LEU A 117 -7.48 8.16 0.39
C LEU A 117 -8.10 6.77 0.27
N GLN A 118 -7.90 6.15 -0.88
CA GLN A 118 -8.34 4.79 -1.14
C GLN A 118 -7.17 3.82 -1.05
N ILE A 119 -7.41 2.67 -0.45
CA ILE A 119 -6.44 1.58 -0.38
C ILE A 119 -7.06 0.39 -1.10
N PHE A 120 -6.54 0.10 -2.29
CA PHE A 120 -6.99 -1.07 -3.03
C PHE A 120 -6.24 -2.33 -2.59
N PRO A 121 -6.90 -3.48 -2.60
CA PRO A 121 -6.23 -4.76 -2.43
C PRO A 121 -5.34 -5.02 -3.65
N ILE A 122 -4.38 -5.90 -3.49
CA ILE A 122 -3.65 -6.46 -4.62
C ILE A 122 -3.97 -7.95 -4.67
N HIS A 123 -4.64 -8.37 -5.73
CA HIS A 123 -5.01 -9.76 -5.98
C HIS A 123 -3.80 -10.57 -6.45
N ARG A 124 -3.83 -11.88 -6.26
CA ARG A 124 -2.77 -12.80 -6.71
C ARG A 124 -3.32 -13.71 -7.77
N ILE A 125 -2.65 -13.75 -8.89
CA ILE A 125 -3.04 -14.50 -10.08
C ILE A 125 -1.91 -15.47 -10.37
N ILE A 126 -2.24 -16.74 -10.52
CA ILE A 126 -1.27 -17.83 -10.69
C ILE A 126 -1.54 -18.53 -12.02
N ASN A 127 -0.51 -18.57 -12.88
CA ASN A 127 -0.62 -19.18 -14.18
C ASN A 127 -0.83 -20.70 -14.09
N LYS A 128 -0.10 -21.34 -13.16
CA LYS A 128 -0.17 -22.79 -12.93
C LYS A 128 0.14 -23.12 -11.48
N LEU A 129 -0.75 -23.84 -10.82
CA LEU A 129 -0.51 -24.36 -9.47
C LEU A 129 0.38 -25.60 -9.55
N PRO A 130 1.46 -25.65 -8.74
CA PRO A 130 2.32 -26.83 -8.64
C PRO A 130 1.63 -28.05 -8.01
N LYS A 131 0.66 -27.81 -7.11
CA LYS A 131 -0.08 -28.86 -6.38
C LYS A 131 -1.58 -28.52 -6.32
N SER A 132 -2.41 -29.52 -5.98
CA SER A 132 -3.85 -29.34 -5.81
C SER A 132 -4.18 -28.52 -4.56
N LEU A 133 -5.42 -28.05 -4.48
CA LEU A 133 -5.96 -27.28 -3.36
C LEU A 133 -6.87 -28.11 -2.44
N ASP A 134 -6.81 -29.43 -2.48
CA ASP A 134 -7.72 -30.35 -1.75
C ASP A 134 -7.64 -30.18 -0.23
N PHE A 135 -6.53 -29.63 0.29
CA PHE A 135 -6.32 -29.34 1.71
C PHE A 135 -7.04 -28.08 2.23
N LEU A 136 -7.68 -27.28 1.37
CA LEU A 136 -8.30 -26.03 1.79
C LEU A 136 -9.31 -26.21 2.91
N GLU A 137 -10.08 -27.30 2.88
CA GLU A 137 -11.06 -27.58 3.91
C GLU A 137 -10.47 -27.92 5.29
N GLU A 138 -9.17 -28.16 5.40
CA GLU A 138 -8.50 -28.31 6.69
C GLU A 138 -8.54 -26.98 7.47
N PHE A 139 -8.36 -25.87 6.78
CA PHE A 139 -8.20 -24.54 7.38
C PHE A 139 -9.39 -23.61 7.18
N PHE A 140 -10.12 -23.77 6.08
CA PHE A 140 -11.17 -22.87 5.66
C PHE A 140 -12.53 -23.58 5.58
N ARG A 141 -13.58 -22.80 5.85
CA ARG A 141 -14.92 -23.11 5.33
C ARG A 141 -14.92 -22.66 3.87
N VAL A 142 -15.30 -23.55 2.97
CA VAL A 142 -15.28 -23.32 1.53
C VAL A 142 -16.72 -23.21 1.03
N ASP A 143 -17.14 -21.98 0.73
CA ASP A 143 -18.50 -21.73 0.23
C ASP A 143 -18.46 -21.52 -1.28
N LYS A 144 -19.23 -22.31 -2.02
CA LYS A 144 -19.35 -22.16 -3.47
C LYS A 144 -20.17 -20.93 -3.82
N ILE A 145 -19.65 -20.11 -4.73
CA ILE A 145 -20.33 -18.92 -5.26
C ILE A 145 -20.89 -19.24 -6.63
N LYS A 146 -22.14 -18.84 -6.89
CA LYS A 146 -22.84 -19.17 -8.14
C LYS A 146 -22.69 -18.08 -9.20
N LYS A 147 -22.65 -16.81 -8.80
CA LYS A 147 -22.61 -15.66 -9.72
C LYS A 147 -21.31 -14.88 -9.53
N LYS A 148 -20.70 -14.51 -10.65
CA LYS A 148 -19.41 -13.79 -10.69
C LYS A 148 -19.49 -12.46 -9.93
N GLU A 149 -20.60 -11.76 -10.06
CA GLU A 149 -20.87 -10.46 -9.43
C GLU A 149 -20.93 -10.55 -7.90
N ASP A 150 -21.28 -11.72 -7.37
CA ASP A 150 -21.41 -11.91 -5.91
C ASP A 150 -20.06 -12.06 -5.21
N LEU A 151 -19.00 -12.47 -5.91
CA LEU A 151 -17.70 -12.77 -5.29
C LEU A 151 -17.15 -11.57 -4.50
N ALA A 152 -17.06 -10.41 -5.13
CA ALA A 152 -16.53 -9.21 -4.48
C ALA A 152 -17.43 -8.73 -3.32
N VAL A 153 -18.75 -8.83 -3.48
CA VAL A 153 -19.73 -8.42 -2.47
C VAL A 153 -19.65 -9.34 -1.24
N LEU A 154 -19.64 -10.64 -1.45
CA LEU A 154 -19.57 -11.64 -0.36
C LEU A 154 -18.23 -11.57 0.35
N LEU A 155 -17.12 -11.40 -0.40
CA LEU A 155 -15.78 -11.22 0.13
C LEU A 155 -15.72 -9.98 1.03
N ALA A 156 -16.22 -8.83 0.55
CA ALA A 156 -16.24 -7.59 1.33
C ALA A 156 -17.12 -7.69 2.59
N LYS A 157 -18.23 -8.42 2.51
CA LYS A 157 -19.11 -8.67 3.66
C LYS A 157 -18.41 -9.53 4.72
N SER A 158 -17.80 -10.62 4.30
CA SER A 158 -17.07 -11.56 5.17
C SER A 158 -15.84 -10.91 5.81
N GLY A 159 -15.06 -10.14 5.05
CA GLY A 159 -13.86 -9.45 5.52
C GLY A 159 -14.08 -8.37 6.60
N LYS A 160 -15.33 -8.07 6.95
CA LYS A 160 -15.65 -7.21 8.09
C LYS A 160 -15.39 -7.89 9.43
N THR A 161 -15.56 -9.19 9.50
CA THR A 161 -15.56 -9.97 10.75
C THR A 161 -14.53 -11.07 10.82
N GLU A 162 -14.09 -11.60 9.67
CA GLU A 162 -13.17 -12.73 9.60
C GLU A 162 -12.20 -12.60 8.42
N CYS A 163 -11.07 -13.31 8.49
CA CYS A 163 -10.15 -13.43 7.36
C CYS A 163 -10.84 -14.25 6.26
N SER A 164 -10.91 -13.67 5.08
CA SER A 164 -11.58 -14.30 3.94
C SER A 164 -10.88 -14.00 2.62
N ILE A 165 -10.89 -15.00 1.75
CA ILE A 165 -10.20 -14.99 0.45
C ILE A 165 -11.17 -15.47 -0.61
N GLY A 166 -11.34 -14.71 -1.67
CA GLY A 166 -12.05 -15.13 -2.85
C GLY A 166 -11.16 -16.00 -3.73
N VAL A 167 -11.71 -17.07 -4.28
CA VAL A 167 -11.03 -17.91 -5.26
C VAL A 167 -11.83 -17.92 -6.54
N TYR A 168 -11.16 -17.66 -7.64
CA TYR A 168 -11.72 -17.73 -8.98
C TYR A 168 -10.88 -18.64 -9.88
N SER A 169 -11.48 -19.70 -10.37
CA SER A 169 -10.89 -20.65 -11.34
C SER A 169 -11.93 -21.07 -12.36
N ARG A 170 -11.51 -21.79 -13.40
CA ARG A 170 -12.44 -22.36 -14.36
C ARG A 170 -13.35 -23.43 -13.76
N ASP A 171 -12.90 -24.12 -12.71
CA ASP A 171 -13.66 -25.17 -12.03
C ASP A 171 -14.72 -24.59 -11.09
N GLY A 172 -14.69 -23.28 -10.86
CA GLY A 172 -15.67 -22.58 -10.07
C GLY A 172 -15.12 -21.43 -9.23
N MET A 173 -16.03 -20.83 -8.49
CA MET A 173 -15.76 -19.71 -7.60
C MET A 173 -16.07 -20.10 -6.16
N HIS A 174 -15.18 -19.71 -5.25
CA HIS A 174 -15.33 -20.04 -3.84
C HIS A 174 -14.97 -18.85 -2.96
N LEU A 175 -15.64 -18.75 -1.82
CA LEU A 175 -15.24 -17.89 -0.71
C LEU A 175 -14.65 -18.78 0.38
N LEU A 176 -13.37 -18.56 0.66
CA LEU A 176 -12.67 -19.20 1.77
C LEU A 176 -12.81 -18.33 3.00
N ARG A 177 -13.28 -18.89 4.11
CA ARG A 177 -13.36 -18.22 5.40
C ARG A 177 -12.58 -19.02 6.43
N LEU A 178 -11.59 -18.39 7.07
CA LEU A 178 -10.74 -19.08 8.03
C LEU A 178 -11.58 -19.63 9.19
N LYS A 179 -11.47 -20.93 9.44
CA LYS A 179 -12.30 -21.62 10.45
C LYS A 179 -12.08 -21.10 11.86
N ASN A 180 -10.83 -20.83 12.20
CA ASN A 180 -10.46 -20.39 13.55
C ASN A 180 -9.20 -19.51 13.48
N ARG A 181 -9.24 -18.35 14.13
CA ARG A 181 -8.07 -17.45 14.24
C ARG A 181 -6.89 -18.06 14.98
N MET A 182 -7.11 -19.01 15.88
CA MET A 182 -6.02 -19.72 16.58
C MET A 182 -5.09 -20.45 15.61
N LEU A 183 -5.60 -20.90 14.45
CA LEU A 183 -4.79 -21.52 13.41
C LEU A 183 -3.67 -20.58 12.91
N ILE A 184 -3.92 -19.26 12.90
CA ILE A 184 -2.92 -18.28 12.47
C ILE A 184 -1.68 -18.40 13.36
N ASN A 185 -1.84 -18.39 14.69
CA ASN A 185 -0.73 -18.46 15.63
C ASN A 185 -0.05 -19.83 15.66
N GLN A 186 -0.75 -20.88 15.26
CA GLN A 186 -0.18 -22.24 15.13
C GLN A 186 0.70 -22.40 13.90
N HIS A 187 0.44 -21.65 12.84
CA HIS A 187 1.11 -21.82 11.53
C HIS A 187 1.98 -20.64 11.12
N ILE A 188 1.78 -19.45 11.69
CA ILE A 188 2.56 -18.25 11.36
C ILE A 188 3.23 -17.75 12.63
N HIS A 189 4.55 -17.84 12.67
CA HIS A 189 5.35 -17.51 13.86
C HIS A 189 6.11 -16.18 13.72
N GLU A 190 6.16 -15.60 12.54
CA GLU A 190 6.82 -14.32 12.29
C GLU A 190 5.81 -13.16 12.30
N GLY A 191 6.29 -12.01 12.71
CA GLY A 191 5.53 -10.76 12.74
C GLY A 191 4.57 -10.64 13.93
N SER A 192 4.00 -9.44 14.07
CA SER A 192 2.99 -9.14 15.07
C SER A 192 1.66 -9.85 14.79
N GLU A 193 0.75 -9.82 15.72
CA GLU A 193 -0.59 -10.37 15.53
C GLU A 193 -1.31 -9.68 14.37
N ASP A 194 -1.20 -8.35 14.26
CA ASP A 194 -1.78 -7.58 13.15
C ASP A 194 -1.22 -7.99 11.79
N TYR A 195 0.10 -8.22 11.70
CA TYR A 195 0.76 -8.71 10.48
C TYR A 195 0.25 -10.10 10.09
N ARG A 196 0.17 -11.02 11.06
CA ARG A 196 -0.26 -12.42 10.83
C ARG A 196 -1.72 -12.52 10.39
N GLN A 197 -2.58 -11.59 10.85
CA GLN A 197 -4.02 -11.56 10.52
C GLN A 197 -4.35 -10.92 9.17
N LEU A 198 -3.38 -10.41 8.42
CA LEU A 198 -3.65 -9.91 7.08
C LEU A 198 -4.08 -11.04 6.14
N ASP A 199 -5.12 -10.82 5.35
CA ASP A 199 -5.58 -11.80 4.33
C ASP A 199 -4.43 -12.22 3.40
N ALA A 200 -3.53 -11.29 3.05
CA ALA A 200 -2.35 -11.56 2.23
C ALA A 200 -1.34 -12.48 2.93
N THR A 201 -1.15 -12.32 4.24
CA THR A 201 -0.26 -13.18 5.05
C THR A 201 -0.88 -14.58 5.17
N VAL A 202 -2.17 -14.65 5.48
CA VAL A 202 -2.89 -15.93 5.55
C VAL A 202 -2.84 -16.64 4.20
N LEU A 203 -3.11 -15.94 3.08
CA LEU A 203 -2.99 -16.52 1.74
C LEU A 203 -1.60 -17.11 1.50
N LYS A 204 -0.55 -16.37 1.85
CA LYS A 204 0.83 -16.82 1.67
C LYS A 204 1.08 -18.13 2.43
N TYR A 205 0.91 -18.13 3.74
CA TYR A 205 1.30 -19.26 4.59
C TYR A 205 0.37 -20.47 4.50
N PHE A 206 -0.92 -20.25 4.35
CA PHE A 206 -1.90 -21.35 4.34
C PHE A 206 -2.14 -21.92 2.95
N ILE A 207 -1.82 -21.18 1.89
CA ILE A 207 -2.12 -21.62 0.53
C ILE A 207 -0.85 -21.62 -0.34
N LEU A 208 -0.25 -20.45 -0.62
CA LEU A 208 0.79 -20.34 -1.64
C LEU A 208 2.06 -21.13 -1.28
N ASP A 209 2.53 -21.03 -0.07
CA ASP A 209 3.72 -21.77 0.39
C ASP A 209 3.46 -23.30 0.39
N ARG A 210 2.25 -23.73 0.75
CA ARG A 210 1.88 -25.17 0.76
C ARG A 210 1.81 -25.78 -0.64
N VAL A 211 1.32 -25.03 -1.61
CA VAL A 211 1.30 -25.48 -3.00
C VAL A 211 2.64 -25.27 -3.70
N GLY A 212 3.59 -24.56 -3.07
CA GLY A 212 4.94 -24.33 -3.60
C GLY A 212 5.00 -23.22 -4.66
N VAL A 213 4.14 -22.21 -4.55
CA VAL A 213 4.16 -21.02 -5.43
C VAL A 213 5.13 -20.00 -4.87
N SER A 214 6.18 -19.68 -5.62
CA SER A 214 7.14 -18.63 -5.29
C SER A 214 6.65 -17.24 -5.76
N SER A 215 7.22 -16.18 -5.18
CA SER A 215 6.78 -14.80 -5.43
C SER A 215 6.94 -14.34 -6.89
N ASP A 216 7.89 -14.88 -7.61
CA ASP A 216 8.13 -14.60 -9.03
C ASP A 216 7.10 -15.26 -9.96
N GLN A 217 6.36 -16.25 -9.48
CA GLN A 217 5.27 -16.91 -10.20
C GLN A 217 3.91 -16.22 -10.03
N ILE A 218 3.86 -15.16 -9.21
CA ILE A 218 2.63 -14.44 -8.91
C ILE A 218 2.50 -13.22 -9.80
N ILE A 219 1.41 -13.13 -10.53
CA ILE A 219 0.98 -11.90 -11.20
C ILE A 219 0.09 -11.12 -10.23
N TYR A 220 0.29 -9.82 -10.17
CA TYR A 220 -0.40 -8.93 -9.24
C TYR A 220 -1.31 -7.97 -9.99
N SER A 221 -2.56 -7.85 -9.57
CA SER A 221 -3.50 -6.83 -10.06
C SER A 221 -4.27 -6.19 -8.92
N LYS A 222 -4.54 -4.90 -9.03
CA LYS A 222 -5.47 -4.16 -8.16
C LYS A 222 -6.93 -4.27 -8.61
N ASP A 223 -7.15 -4.74 -9.84
CA ASP A 223 -8.48 -4.86 -10.46
C ASP A 223 -8.94 -6.31 -10.43
N VAL A 224 -10.05 -6.55 -9.75
CA VAL A 224 -10.67 -7.86 -9.65
C VAL A 224 -11.16 -8.37 -11.01
N ASN A 225 -11.63 -7.49 -11.89
CA ASN A 225 -12.12 -7.89 -13.22
C ASN A 225 -10.95 -8.31 -14.11
N GLU A 226 -9.82 -7.59 -14.06
CA GLU A 226 -8.58 -8.01 -14.72
C GLU A 226 -8.13 -9.38 -14.21
N ALA A 227 -8.08 -9.56 -12.88
CA ALA A 227 -7.68 -10.82 -12.27
C ALA A 227 -8.56 -12.02 -12.70
N MET A 228 -9.87 -11.81 -12.81
CA MET A 228 -10.80 -12.83 -13.29
C MET A 228 -10.67 -13.05 -14.80
N SER A 229 -10.52 -11.99 -15.59
CA SER A 229 -10.40 -12.08 -17.06
C SER A 229 -9.17 -12.88 -17.49
N MET A 230 -8.05 -12.79 -16.75
CA MET A 230 -6.88 -13.62 -17.03
C MET A 230 -7.16 -15.11 -16.89
N VAL A 231 -8.01 -15.51 -15.96
CA VAL A 231 -8.47 -16.90 -15.81
C VAL A 231 -9.41 -17.28 -16.96
N ASP A 232 -10.39 -16.43 -17.28
CA ASP A 232 -11.34 -16.66 -18.37
C ASP A 232 -10.62 -16.86 -19.72
N ASN A 233 -9.59 -16.04 -19.98
CA ASN A 233 -8.80 -16.05 -21.20
C ASN A 233 -7.67 -17.11 -21.20
N SER A 234 -7.62 -18.01 -20.22
CA SER A 234 -6.59 -19.04 -20.10
C SER A 234 -5.16 -18.56 -19.91
N GLN A 235 -5.00 -17.32 -19.53
CA GLN A 235 -3.68 -16.74 -19.17
C GLN A 235 -3.26 -17.14 -17.76
N ALA A 236 -4.22 -17.53 -16.92
CA ALA A 236 -3.99 -18.03 -15.58
C ALA A 236 -4.91 -19.20 -15.24
N GLN A 237 -4.48 -20.04 -14.31
CA GLN A 237 -5.29 -21.14 -13.78
C GLN A 237 -6.24 -20.66 -12.70
N ILE A 238 -5.80 -19.72 -11.86
CA ILE A 238 -6.53 -19.31 -10.65
C ILE A 238 -6.19 -17.87 -10.25
N SER A 239 -7.17 -17.18 -9.70
CA SER A 239 -7.01 -15.88 -9.04
C SER A 239 -7.47 -15.95 -7.59
N PHE A 240 -6.64 -15.43 -6.69
CA PHE A 240 -6.99 -15.18 -5.29
C PHE A 240 -7.34 -13.71 -5.12
N VAL A 241 -8.60 -13.46 -4.78
CA VAL A 241 -9.16 -12.12 -4.60
C VAL A 241 -9.14 -11.79 -3.12
N LEU A 242 -8.56 -10.64 -2.77
CA LEU A 242 -8.35 -10.21 -1.38
C LEU A 242 -9.18 -8.97 -1.05
N ASN A 243 -9.48 -8.79 0.24
CA ASN A 243 -10.00 -7.54 0.75
C ASN A 243 -8.92 -6.45 0.81
N PRO A 244 -9.29 -5.17 0.73
CA PRO A 244 -8.37 -4.07 1.03
C PRO A 244 -7.94 -4.12 2.50
N VAL A 245 -6.67 -3.79 2.74
CA VAL A 245 -6.15 -3.64 4.10
C VAL A 245 -6.77 -2.40 4.73
N LYS A 246 -7.16 -2.53 6.00
CA LYS A 246 -7.73 -1.41 6.76
C LYS A 246 -6.61 -0.48 7.24
N VAL A 247 -6.88 0.83 7.28
CA VAL A 247 -5.92 1.84 7.77
C VAL A 247 -5.41 1.50 9.17
N GLN A 248 -6.28 0.99 10.04
CA GLN A 248 -5.93 0.58 11.40
C GLN A 248 -4.90 -0.55 11.44
N GLN A 249 -4.99 -1.51 10.51
CA GLN A 249 -4.00 -2.60 10.40
C GLN A 249 -2.63 -2.06 9.95
N ILE A 250 -2.62 -1.12 8.99
CA ILE A 250 -1.38 -0.48 8.54
C ILE A 250 -0.73 0.27 9.70
N LYS A 251 -1.52 1.06 10.45
CA LYS A 251 -1.04 1.78 11.64
C LYS A 251 -0.44 0.83 12.68
N ALA A 252 -1.17 -0.23 13.04
CA ALA A 252 -0.73 -1.19 14.05
C ALA A 252 0.59 -1.87 13.66
N ILE A 253 0.70 -2.38 12.43
CA ILE A 253 1.91 -3.03 11.92
C ILE A 253 3.09 -2.05 11.93
N ALA A 254 2.90 -0.83 11.44
CA ALA A 254 3.97 0.16 11.39
C ALA A 254 4.42 0.63 12.79
N LEU A 255 3.49 0.77 13.75
CA LEU A 255 3.82 1.10 15.14
C LEU A 255 4.61 -0.01 15.85
N ASN A 256 4.46 -1.27 15.42
CA ASN A 256 5.31 -2.38 15.86
C ASN A 256 6.71 -2.38 15.19
N GLY A 257 7.04 -1.37 14.38
CA GLY A 257 8.31 -1.30 13.64
C GLY A 257 8.40 -2.29 12.48
N GLU A 258 7.27 -2.83 12.04
CA GLU A 258 7.20 -3.85 10.99
C GLU A 258 6.85 -3.22 9.64
N ARG A 259 7.21 -3.92 8.57
CA ARG A 259 6.79 -3.57 7.21
C ARG A 259 5.63 -4.44 6.76
N MET A 260 4.73 -3.84 6.00
CA MET A 260 3.68 -4.61 5.31
C MET A 260 4.30 -5.66 4.39
N PRO A 261 3.66 -6.84 4.23
CA PRO A 261 4.10 -7.79 3.21
C PRO A 261 4.15 -7.11 1.84
N PRO A 262 5.13 -7.46 0.99
CA PRO A 262 5.24 -6.88 -0.35
C PRO A 262 3.94 -7.06 -1.15
N LYS A 263 3.60 -6.05 -1.95
CA LYS A 263 2.43 -6.10 -2.82
C LYS A 263 1.10 -6.38 -2.09
N THR A 264 0.90 -5.77 -0.92
CA THR A 264 -0.35 -5.96 -0.13
C THR A 264 -1.31 -4.80 -0.28
N THR A 265 -0.80 -3.59 -0.50
CA THR A 265 -1.58 -2.36 -0.59
C THR A 265 -1.26 -1.59 -1.87
N TYR A 266 -2.28 -0.98 -2.44
CA TYR A 266 -2.14 0.01 -3.50
C TYR A 266 -2.86 1.29 -3.07
N PHE A 267 -2.09 2.30 -2.69
CA PHE A 267 -2.62 3.60 -2.31
C PHE A 267 -3.03 4.41 -3.54
N TYR A 268 -4.21 5.02 -3.49
CA TYR A 268 -4.73 5.85 -4.56
C TYR A 268 -5.31 7.16 -3.98
N PRO A 269 -5.12 8.32 -4.65
CA PRO A 269 -4.42 8.49 -5.93
C PRO A 269 -2.90 8.33 -5.81
N LYS A 270 -2.24 7.94 -6.91
CA LYS A 270 -0.78 7.92 -7.02
C LYS A 270 -0.26 9.32 -7.37
N VAL A 271 0.88 9.66 -6.79
CA VAL A 271 1.59 10.91 -7.12
C VAL A 271 2.36 10.71 -8.43
N LEU A 272 2.20 11.67 -9.34
CA LEU A 272 2.95 11.65 -10.59
C LEU A 272 4.44 11.85 -10.35
N SER A 273 5.26 10.99 -10.95
CA SER A 273 6.72 11.19 -11.01
C SER A 273 7.07 12.34 -11.95
N GLY A 274 8.05 13.16 -11.56
CA GLY A 274 8.53 14.27 -12.40
C GLY A 274 7.68 15.54 -12.35
N LEU A 275 6.53 15.54 -11.65
CA LEU A 275 5.73 16.76 -11.45
C LEU A 275 6.50 17.81 -10.64
N THR A 276 7.24 17.34 -9.65
CA THR A 276 8.20 18.13 -8.86
C THR A 276 9.55 17.42 -8.83
N VAL A 277 10.63 18.19 -8.77
CA VAL A 277 12.00 17.67 -8.71
C VAL A 277 12.73 18.36 -7.57
N TYR A 278 13.38 17.59 -6.72
CA TYR A 278 14.22 18.10 -5.64
C TYR A 278 15.69 17.87 -5.95
N LYS A 279 16.49 18.94 -6.04
CA LYS A 279 17.95 18.88 -6.20
C LYS A 279 18.62 18.65 -4.85
N ILE A 280 19.61 17.75 -4.81
CA ILE A 280 20.31 17.30 -3.60
C ILE A 280 21.75 17.76 -3.51
N ASP A 281 22.17 18.69 -4.39
CA ASP A 281 23.45 19.43 -4.36
C ASP A 281 23.32 20.84 -4.88
#